data_8d11841d773853530be88c61fdc5dc5b
#
_entry.id   8d11841d773853530be88c61fdc5dc5b
#
_cell.length_a   1.000
_cell.length_b   1.000
_cell.length_c   1.000
_cell.angle_alpha   90.00
_cell.angle_beta   90.00
_cell.angle_gamma   90.00
#
_symmetry.space_group_name_H-M   'P 1'
#
loop_
_entity.id
_entity.type
_entity.pdbx_description
1 polymer ?
#
loop_
_entity_poly.entity_id
_entity_poly.type
_entity_poly.pdbx_seq_one_letter_code
_entity_poly.pdbx_strand_id
1 'polypeptide(L)'
;MMGNVVNLSEARHKTEVKAADLMDLAEYGKVRKQKRAELVPLKKARRVPIGPHATFYFESYETMWLQIHEMLFIEKGGPDQIPDELAAYNPLIPKGRDLSATLMFEIDDEKLRKSVLGRLGGVEETIFLKFGDHEIQARAETDVDRTTADGKASSVQFIHFDFTDDQAAAFKDFDGDVMLGIRHENYPHMTLLSADTKATLGADLV
;
A
#
# COMPACT_ATOMS: atom_id res chain seq x y z
N MET A 1 28.05 17.73 5.99
CA MET A 1 27.31 17.76 4.71
C MET A 1 25.84 17.86 5.10
N MET A 2 25.12 18.90 4.69
CA MET A 2 23.68 18.99 4.92
C MET A 2 23.03 17.91 4.06
N GLY A 3 22.47 16.87 4.69
CA GLY A 3 21.70 15.85 4.00
C GLY A 3 20.54 16.52 3.26
N ASN A 4 20.38 16.20 1.99
CA ASN A 4 19.26 16.65 1.17
C ASN A 4 17.98 16.20 1.88
N VAL A 5 17.26 17.13 2.51
CA VAL A 5 15.92 16.88 3.02
C VAL A 5 15.06 16.64 1.78
N VAL A 6 14.70 15.39 1.52
CA VAL A 6 13.80 15.06 0.41
C VAL A 6 12.49 15.83 0.64
N ASN A 7 12.17 16.72 -0.29
CA ASN A 7 10.87 17.36 -0.32
C ASN A 7 9.85 16.33 -0.81
N LEU A 8 9.09 15.75 0.11
CA LEU A 8 8.15 14.68 -0.19
C LEU A 8 7.08 15.11 -1.22
N SER A 9 6.74 16.40 -1.30
CA SER A 9 5.78 16.89 -2.30
C SER A 9 6.33 16.87 -3.73
N GLU A 10 7.66 16.91 -3.91
CA GLU A 10 8.33 16.83 -5.22
C GLU A 10 8.69 15.39 -5.62
N ALA A 11 8.52 14.45 -4.69
CA ALA A 11 8.92 13.05 -4.88
C ALA A 11 7.82 12.16 -5.46
N ARG A 12 6.64 12.69 -5.77
CA ARG A 12 5.41 11.96 -6.11
C ARG A 12 5.55 10.93 -7.25
N HIS A 13 6.47 11.15 -8.18
CA HIS A 13 6.70 10.25 -9.31
C HIS A 13 7.98 9.42 -9.20
N LYS A 14 8.64 9.46 -8.03
CA LYS A 14 9.76 8.55 -7.79
C LYS A 14 9.23 7.13 -7.62
N THR A 15 9.88 6.19 -8.29
CA THR A 15 9.50 4.78 -8.32
C THR A 15 10.33 3.89 -7.40
N GLU A 16 11.33 4.46 -6.73
CA GLU A 16 12.16 3.76 -5.74
C GLU A 16 12.76 4.74 -4.72
N VAL A 17 12.96 4.29 -3.50
CA VAL A 17 13.77 4.95 -2.48
C VAL A 17 15.19 4.42 -2.59
N LYS A 18 16.18 5.34 -2.68
CA LYS A 18 17.61 5.00 -2.69
C LYS A 18 18.23 5.29 -1.33
N ALA A 19 19.33 4.65 -1.00
CA ALA A 19 20.06 4.95 0.25
C ALA A 19 20.40 6.43 0.40
N ALA A 20 20.65 7.13 -0.72
CA ALA A 20 20.92 8.58 -0.74
C ALA A 20 19.67 9.45 -0.42
N ASP A 21 18.48 8.89 -0.51
CA ASP A 21 17.22 9.58 -0.15
C ASP A 21 16.93 9.47 1.36
N LEU A 22 17.68 8.62 2.09
CA LEU A 22 17.48 8.41 3.51
C LEU A 22 18.21 9.46 4.34
N MET A 23 17.53 9.94 5.37
CA MET A 23 18.10 10.84 6.37
C MET A 23 18.99 10.07 7.34
N ASP A 24 19.97 10.73 7.91
CA ASP A 24 20.62 10.24 9.13
C ASP A 24 19.58 9.99 10.23
N LEU A 25 19.68 8.88 10.95
CA LEU A 25 18.66 8.48 11.92
C LEU A 25 18.56 9.43 13.12
N ALA A 26 19.66 10.08 13.53
CA ALA A 26 19.64 11.07 14.59
C ALA A 26 18.90 12.35 14.13
N GLU A 27 19.09 12.75 12.87
CA GLU A 27 18.35 13.86 12.27
C GLU A 27 16.88 13.49 12.02
N TYR A 28 16.60 12.27 11.52
CA TYR A 28 15.24 11.79 11.40
C TYR A 28 14.50 11.81 12.73
N GLY A 29 15.13 11.36 13.81
CA GLY A 29 14.55 11.36 15.17
C GLY A 29 14.06 12.74 15.61
N LYS A 30 14.75 13.82 15.23
CA LYS A 30 14.37 15.21 15.56
C LYS A 30 13.11 15.66 14.82
N VAL A 31 12.92 15.21 13.57
CA VAL A 31 11.80 15.62 12.71
C VAL A 31 10.72 14.56 12.55
N ARG A 32 10.88 13.37 13.14
CA ARG A 32 9.99 12.20 13.01
C ARG A 32 8.51 12.55 13.22
N LYS A 33 8.21 13.27 14.32
CA LYS A 33 6.82 13.65 14.63
C LYS A 33 6.24 14.56 13.55
N GLN A 34 7.04 15.49 13.05
CA GLN A 34 6.65 16.40 11.99
C GLN A 34 6.42 15.63 10.68
N LYS A 35 7.37 14.78 10.27
CA LYS A 35 7.25 13.97 9.03
C LYS A 35 6.02 13.05 9.04
N ARG A 36 5.73 12.42 10.17
CA ARG A 36 4.50 11.64 10.33
C ARG A 36 3.24 12.49 10.19
N ALA A 37 3.23 13.70 10.78
CA ALA A 37 2.09 14.61 10.69
C ALA A 37 1.87 15.13 9.26
N GLU A 38 2.94 15.45 8.52
CA GLU A 38 2.89 15.90 7.12
C GLU A 38 2.23 14.86 6.20
N LEU A 39 2.38 13.55 6.49
CA LEU A 39 1.81 12.48 5.67
C LEU A 39 0.37 12.07 6.07
N VAL A 40 -0.19 12.60 7.16
CA VAL A 40 -1.56 12.26 7.58
C VAL A 40 -2.59 12.53 6.49
N PRO A 41 -2.61 13.70 5.80
CA PRO A 41 -3.59 13.96 4.74
C PRO A 41 -3.43 13.00 3.56
N LEU A 42 -2.19 12.72 3.13
CA LEU A 42 -1.89 11.79 2.06
C LEU A 42 -2.39 10.37 2.40
N LYS A 43 -2.05 9.87 3.58
CA LYS A 43 -2.49 8.56 4.06
C LYS A 43 -4.01 8.46 4.16
N LYS A 44 -4.70 9.54 4.54
CA LYS A 44 -6.16 9.57 4.61
C LYS A 44 -6.81 9.38 3.24
N ALA A 45 -6.30 10.06 2.21
CA ALA A 45 -6.80 9.94 0.84
C ALA A 45 -6.49 8.57 0.20
N ARG A 46 -5.58 7.78 0.79
CA ARG A 46 -5.13 6.47 0.30
C ARG A 46 -5.68 5.30 1.12
N ARG A 47 -6.52 5.58 2.11
CA ARG A 47 -7.10 4.55 2.97
C ARG A 47 -8.53 4.23 2.55
N VAL A 48 -8.78 2.96 2.21
CA VAL A 48 -10.10 2.49 1.74
C VAL A 48 -10.56 1.31 2.59
N PRO A 49 -11.46 1.54 3.57
CA PRO A 49 -12.07 0.45 4.32
C PRO A 49 -12.98 -0.40 3.43
N ILE A 50 -12.99 -1.71 3.63
CA ILE A 50 -13.84 -2.64 2.93
C ILE A 50 -14.39 -3.71 3.87
N GLY A 51 -15.69 -3.80 4.00
CA GLY A 51 -16.35 -4.68 4.96
C GLY A 51 -15.98 -4.34 6.41
N PRO A 52 -16.24 -5.27 7.36
CA PRO A 52 -16.12 -4.99 8.79
C PRO A 52 -14.69 -5.06 9.35
N HIS A 53 -13.73 -5.66 8.62
CA HIS A 53 -12.44 -6.02 9.18
C HIS A 53 -11.24 -5.62 8.33
N ALA A 54 -11.44 -5.25 7.08
CA ALA A 54 -10.33 -5.01 6.16
C ALA A 54 -10.22 -3.55 5.74
N THR A 55 -8.99 -3.12 5.52
CA THR A 55 -8.66 -1.79 4.99
C THR A 55 -7.52 -1.91 3.98
N PHE A 56 -7.69 -1.31 2.81
CA PHE A 56 -6.60 -1.09 1.86
C PHE A 56 -5.89 0.22 2.17
N TYR A 57 -4.58 0.16 2.26
CA TYR A 57 -3.67 1.30 2.34
C TYR A 57 -2.90 1.36 1.03
N PHE A 58 -3.32 2.22 0.10
CA PHE A 58 -2.60 2.41 -1.16
C PHE A 58 -1.27 3.11 -0.90
N GLU A 59 -0.21 2.49 -1.37
CA GLU A 59 1.14 2.94 -1.11
C GLU A 59 1.61 3.97 -2.14
N SER A 60 2.67 4.67 -1.80
CA SER A 60 3.35 5.65 -2.65
C SER A 60 4.83 5.73 -2.24
N TYR A 61 5.62 6.50 -2.99
CA TYR A 61 6.99 6.78 -2.60
C TYR A 61 7.07 7.35 -1.16
N GLU A 62 6.19 8.31 -0.84
CA GLU A 62 6.22 9.00 0.45
C GLU A 62 5.85 8.07 1.61
N THR A 63 4.88 7.16 1.41
CA THR A 63 4.49 6.20 2.45
C THR A 63 5.59 5.18 2.70
N MET A 64 6.26 4.71 1.66
CA MET A 64 7.37 3.76 1.76
C MET A 64 8.64 4.42 2.27
N TRP A 65 8.93 5.65 1.85
CA TRP A 65 10.03 6.44 2.42
C TRP A 65 9.88 6.60 3.94
N LEU A 66 8.67 6.94 4.41
CA LEU A 66 8.40 7.02 5.84
C LEU A 66 8.52 5.65 6.51
N GLN A 67 7.99 4.59 5.91
CA GLN A 67 8.02 3.24 6.48
C GLN A 67 9.46 2.75 6.68
N ILE A 68 10.31 2.91 5.67
CA ILE A 68 11.74 2.56 5.76
C ILE A 68 12.40 3.31 6.93
N HIS A 69 12.17 4.62 7.05
CA HIS A 69 12.74 5.39 8.17
C HIS A 69 12.22 4.93 9.53
N GLU A 70 10.94 4.58 9.64
CA GLU A 70 10.36 4.07 10.88
C GLU A 70 10.99 2.72 11.28
N MET A 71 11.21 1.81 10.32
CA MET A 71 11.85 0.52 10.60
C MET A 71 13.29 0.71 11.06
N LEU A 72 14.10 1.45 10.30
CA LEU A 72 15.48 1.77 10.66
C LEU A 72 15.59 2.45 12.04
N PHE A 73 14.64 3.37 12.35
CA PHE A 73 14.63 4.10 13.62
C PHE A 73 14.23 3.23 14.81
N ILE A 74 13.27 2.31 14.62
CA ILE A 74 12.75 1.44 15.69
C ILE A 74 13.70 0.27 15.96
N GLU A 75 14.15 -0.41 14.90
CA GLU A 75 14.95 -1.63 15.00
C GLU A 75 16.43 -1.35 15.30
N LYS A 76 16.93 -0.18 14.89
CA LYS A 76 18.32 0.27 15.15
C LYS A 76 19.40 -0.68 14.63
N GLY A 77 19.14 -1.38 13.52
CA GLY A 77 20.08 -2.33 12.91
C GLY A 77 21.29 -1.65 12.22
N GLY A 78 21.30 -0.31 12.16
CA GLY A 78 22.40 0.45 11.59
C GLY A 78 22.44 0.43 10.06
N PRO A 79 23.58 0.83 9.45
CA PRO A 79 23.71 0.90 8.00
C PRO A 79 23.50 -0.43 7.28
N ASP A 80 23.81 -1.55 7.93
CA ASP A 80 23.70 -2.89 7.33
C ASP A 80 22.24 -3.31 7.14
N GLN A 81 21.28 -2.68 7.84
CA GLN A 81 19.85 -2.92 7.69
C GLN A 81 19.29 -2.23 6.44
N ILE A 82 19.91 -1.14 5.94
CA ILE A 82 19.37 -0.34 4.84
C ILE A 82 19.07 -1.15 3.57
N PRO A 83 19.96 -2.03 3.09
CA PRO A 83 19.66 -2.82 1.89
C PRO A 83 18.42 -3.70 2.03
N ASP A 84 18.22 -4.32 3.19
CA ASP A 84 17.08 -5.21 3.44
C ASP A 84 15.76 -4.43 3.46
N GLU A 85 15.74 -3.26 4.11
CA GLU A 85 14.55 -2.39 4.13
C GLU A 85 14.21 -1.86 2.72
N LEU A 86 15.22 -1.45 1.95
CA LEU A 86 15.02 -1.02 0.57
C LEU A 86 14.49 -2.16 -0.30
N ALA A 87 15.01 -3.36 -0.14
CA ALA A 87 14.54 -4.54 -0.88
C ALA A 87 13.10 -4.92 -0.50
N ALA A 88 12.73 -4.79 0.78
CA ALA A 88 11.40 -5.13 1.27
C ALA A 88 10.31 -4.12 0.82
N TYR A 89 10.62 -2.82 0.80
CA TYR A 89 9.60 -1.78 0.61
C TYR A 89 9.58 -1.14 -0.78
N ASN A 90 10.67 -1.17 -1.55
CA ASN A 90 10.68 -0.62 -2.92
C ASN A 90 9.73 -1.34 -3.89
N PRO A 91 9.46 -2.64 -3.80
CA PRO A 91 8.43 -3.28 -4.62
C PRO A 91 7.05 -2.66 -4.44
N LEU A 92 6.73 -2.15 -3.24
CA LEU A 92 5.44 -1.54 -2.92
C LEU A 92 5.26 -0.10 -3.43
N ILE A 93 6.27 0.49 -4.05
CA ILE A 93 6.15 1.83 -4.66
C ILE A 93 5.61 1.68 -6.08
N PRO A 94 4.48 2.32 -6.44
CA PRO A 94 3.95 2.30 -7.81
C PRO A 94 4.98 2.70 -8.86
N LYS A 95 4.96 2.01 -10.01
CA LYS A 95 5.91 2.24 -11.12
C LYS A 95 5.29 3.04 -12.28
N GLY A 96 4.12 3.64 -12.07
CA GLY A 96 3.42 4.48 -13.03
C GLY A 96 2.41 3.74 -13.92
N ARG A 97 2.40 2.42 -13.90
CA ARG A 97 1.40 1.57 -14.57
C ARG A 97 0.75 0.57 -13.61
N ASP A 98 0.91 0.80 -12.33
CA ASP A 98 0.35 -0.01 -11.27
C ASP A 98 -0.10 0.86 -10.11
N LEU A 99 -1.02 0.33 -9.31
CA LEU A 99 -1.31 0.79 -7.97
C LEU A 99 -0.90 -0.32 -7.01
N SER A 100 -0.22 0.04 -5.94
CA SER A 100 0.17 -0.89 -4.89
C SER A 100 -0.58 -0.59 -3.60
N ALA A 101 -0.99 -1.62 -2.88
CA ALA A 101 -1.68 -1.48 -1.62
C ALA A 101 -1.27 -2.55 -0.60
N THR A 102 -1.19 -2.14 0.65
CA THR A 102 -1.18 -3.04 1.79
C THR A 102 -2.63 -3.26 2.24
N LEU A 103 -3.15 -4.47 2.07
CA LEU A 103 -4.43 -4.88 2.65
C LEU A 103 -4.19 -5.38 4.07
N MET A 104 -4.87 -4.80 5.04
CA MET A 104 -4.78 -5.19 6.44
C MET A 104 -6.14 -5.67 6.97
N PHE A 105 -6.16 -6.85 7.63
CA PHE A 105 -7.29 -7.29 8.44
C PHE A 105 -7.07 -6.81 9.88
N GLU A 106 -7.80 -5.75 10.25
CA GLU A 106 -7.67 -5.03 11.52
C GLU A 106 -8.70 -5.56 12.52
N ILE A 107 -8.36 -6.64 13.24
CA ILE A 107 -9.23 -7.31 14.21
C ILE A 107 -8.51 -7.38 15.54
N ASP A 108 -8.96 -6.62 16.54
CA ASP A 108 -8.32 -6.54 17.86
C ASP A 108 -8.48 -7.84 18.65
N ASP A 109 -9.69 -8.43 18.67
CA ASP A 109 -9.93 -9.69 19.38
C ASP A 109 -9.18 -10.85 18.72
N GLU A 110 -8.27 -11.47 19.46
CA GLU A 110 -7.40 -12.54 18.96
C GLU A 110 -8.19 -13.78 18.51
N LYS A 111 -9.25 -14.16 19.23
CA LYS A 111 -10.06 -15.34 18.88
C LYS A 111 -10.85 -15.09 17.60
N LEU A 112 -11.45 -13.91 17.49
CA LEU A 112 -12.16 -13.49 16.28
C LEU A 112 -11.19 -13.40 15.11
N ARG A 113 -10.01 -12.80 15.28
CA ARG A 113 -8.97 -12.70 14.25
C ARG A 113 -8.54 -14.07 13.75
N LYS A 114 -8.27 -15.02 14.66
CA LYS A 114 -7.92 -16.40 14.28
C LYS A 114 -9.05 -17.08 13.49
N SER A 115 -10.31 -16.91 13.95
CA SER A 115 -11.48 -17.48 13.29
C SER A 115 -11.73 -16.89 11.91
N VAL A 116 -11.61 -15.57 11.75
CA VAL A 116 -11.80 -14.88 10.47
C VAL A 116 -10.70 -15.26 9.48
N LEU A 117 -9.44 -15.08 9.86
CA LEU A 117 -8.30 -15.38 8.99
C LEU A 117 -8.20 -16.87 8.61
N GLY A 118 -8.61 -17.77 9.49
CA GLY A 118 -8.64 -19.22 9.23
C GLY A 118 -9.62 -19.65 8.14
N ARG A 119 -10.47 -18.72 7.64
CA ARG A 119 -11.45 -18.99 6.56
C ARG A 119 -11.17 -18.14 5.32
N LEU A 120 -10.06 -17.40 5.29
CA LEU A 120 -9.73 -16.44 4.23
C LEU A 120 -8.53 -16.87 3.39
N GLY A 121 -8.15 -18.15 3.40
CA GLY A 121 -7.07 -18.63 2.55
C GLY A 121 -7.33 -18.34 1.08
N GLY A 122 -6.36 -17.73 0.38
CA GLY A 122 -6.48 -17.33 -1.02
C GLY A 122 -7.28 -16.04 -1.23
N VAL A 123 -7.59 -15.27 -0.16
CA VAL A 123 -8.33 -14.01 -0.28
C VAL A 123 -7.62 -13.02 -1.23
N GLU A 124 -6.31 -13.02 -1.25
CA GLU A 124 -5.44 -12.20 -2.10
C GLU A 124 -5.71 -12.38 -3.59
N GLU A 125 -6.17 -13.56 -4.01
CA GLU A 125 -6.48 -13.90 -5.41
C GLU A 125 -7.88 -13.45 -5.83
N THR A 126 -8.69 -12.97 -4.90
CA THR A 126 -10.11 -12.62 -5.14
C THR A 126 -10.37 -11.12 -5.18
N ILE A 127 -9.31 -10.30 -5.13
CA ILE A 127 -9.37 -8.85 -5.05
C ILE A 127 -9.40 -8.26 -6.46
N PHE A 128 -10.23 -7.25 -6.68
CA PHE A 128 -10.36 -6.58 -7.97
C PHE A 128 -10.65 -5.09 -7.82
N LEU A 129 -10.27 -4.32 -8.85
CA LEU A 129 -10.65 -2.93 -9.06
C LEU A 129 -11.48 -2.84 -10.35
N LYS A 130 -12.65 -2.18 -10.30
CA LYS A 130 -13.55 -2.07 -11.44
C LYS A 130 -14.00 -0.63 -11.68
N PHE A 131 -13.97 -0.19 -12.93
CA PHE A 131 -14.47 1.11 -13.39
C PHE A 131 -14.92 1.01 -14.85
N GLY A 132 -16.10 1.54 -15.16
CA GLY A 132 -16.71 1.35 -16.49
C GLY A 132 -16.75 -0.13 -16.87
N ASP A 133 -16.25 -0.42 -18.06
CA ASP A 133 -16.14 -1.79 -18.59
C ASP A 133 -14.81 -2.47 -18.23
N HIS A 134 -13.92 -1.79 -17.51
CA HIS A 134 -12.63 -2.32 -17.09
C HIS A 134 -12.72 -2.99 -15.72
N GLU A 135 -12.11 -4.16 -15.63
CA GLU A 135 -11.87 -4.86 -14.38
C GLU A 135 -10.40 -5.29 -14.31
N ILE A 136 -9.73 -4.91 -13.24
CA ILE A 136 -8.33 -5.23 -12.99
C ILE A 136 -8.29 -6.20 -11.82
N GLN A 137 -7.91 -7.43 -12.09
CA GLN A 137 -7.65 -8.43 -11.06
C GLN A 137 -6.36 -8.05 -10.34
N ALA A 138 -6.40 -8.09 -9.02
CA ALA A 138 -5.20 -7.87 -8.23
C ALA A 138 -4.22 -9.03 -8.35
N ARG A 139 -2.95 -8.71 -8.23
CA ARG A 139 -1.84 -9.65 -8.11
C ARG A 139 -1.23 -9.49 -6.72
N ALA A 140 -1.15 -10.57 -5.96
CA ALA A 140 -0.43 -10.60 -4.69
C ALA A 140 1.09 -10.72 -4.94
N GLU A 141 1.90 -10.20 -4.02
CA GLU A 141 3.33 -10.52 -3.99
C GLU A 141 3.57 -11.99 -3.61
N THR A 142 4.54 -12.62 -4.28
CA THR A 142 4.86 -14.04 -4.15
C THR A 142 6.17 -14.30 -3.40
N ASP A 143 6.74 -13.27 -2.79
CA ASP A 143 7.99 -13.34 -2.01
C ASP A 143 7.88 -14.22 -0.76
N VAL A 144 6.69 -14.26 -0.18
CA VAL A 144 6.33 -15.13 0.96
C VAL A 144 4.91 -15.65 0.80
N ASP A 145 4.67 -16.88 1.27
CA ASP A 145 3.33 -17.45 1.33
C ASP A 145 2.44 -16.63 2.28
N ARG A 146 1.39 -16.03 1.74
CA ARG A 146 0.41 -15.23 2.51
C ARG A 146 -0.75 -16.06 3.05
N THR A 147 -0.87 -17.30 2.58
CA THR A 147 -1.80 -18.30 3.10
C THR A 147 -1.00 -19.52 3.57
N THR A 148 -1.19 -19.92 4.82
CA THR A 148 -0.53 -21.09 5.38
C THR A 148 -1.08 -22.39 4.79
N ALA A 149 -0.35 -23.51 4.91
CA ALA A 149 -0.76 -24.81 4.38
C ALA A 149 -2.12 -25.32 4.94
N ASP A 150 -2.54 -24.85 6.10
CA ASP A 150 -3.84 -25.11 6.73
C ASP A 150 -4.94 -24.10 6.32
N GLY A 151 -4.66 -23.25 5.32
CA GLY A 151 -5.63 -22.34 4.72
C GLY A 151 -5.89 -21.04 5.51
N LYS A 152 -5.01 -20.70 6.46
CA LYS A 152 -5.12 -19.45 7.20
C LYS A 152 -4.43 -18.31 6.43
N ALA A 153 -5.17 -17.24 6.13
CA ALA A 153 -4.60 -16.03 5.53
C ALA A 153 -3.73 -15.24 6.51
N SER A 154 -2.71 -14.55 5.99
CA SER A 154 -2.01 -13.49 6.73
C SER A 154 -2.95 -12.33 7.02
N SER A 155 -2.77 -11.63 8.14
CA SER A 155 -3.49 -10.38 8.41
C SER A 155 -2.99 -9.21 7.55
N VAL A 156 -1.89 -9.37 6.85
CA VAL A 156 -1.29 -8.37 5.96
C VAL A 156 -1.03 -9.01 4.61
N GLN A 157 -1.54 -8.40 3.53
CA GLN A 157 -1.34 -8.81 2.16
C GLN A 157 -0.78 -7.64 1.36
N PHE A 158 0.20 -7.87 0.50
CA PHE A 158 0.70 -6.87 -0.44
C PHE A 158 0.13 -7.14 -1.83
N ILE A 159 -0.54 -6.15 -2.39
CA ILE A 159 -1.41 -6.28 -3.55
C ILE A 159 -1.04 -5.25 -4.60
N HIS A 160 -0.97 -5.66 -5.85
CA HIS A 160 -0.74 -4.81 -7.02
C HIS A 160 -1.93 -4.88 -7.97
N PHE A 161 -2.30 -3.74 -8.53
CA PHE A 161 -3.24 -3.62 -9.64
C PHE A 161 -2.47 -3.14 -10.85
N ASP A 162 -2.18 -4.04 -11.78
CA ASP A 162 -1.38 -3.76 -12.96
C ASP A 162 -2.30 -3.23 -14.09
N PHE A 163 -2.04 -2.04 -14.60
CA PHE A 163 -2.80 -1.36 -15.65
C PHE A 163 -2.11 -1.48 -17.00
N THR A 164 -2.88 -1.69 -18.06
CA THR A 164 -2.42 -1.37 -19.41
C THR A 164 -2.42 0.16 -19.61
N ASP A 165 -1.76 0.65 -20.67
CA ASP A 165 -1.74 2.09 -20.99
C ASP A 165 -3.14 2.65 -21.20
N ASP A 166 -3.99 1.89 -21.90
CA ASP A 166 -5.39 2.27 -22.16
C ASP A 166 -6.21 2.30 -20.86
N GLN A 167 -6.01 1.33 -19.96
CA GLN A 167 -6.68 1.30 -18.67
C GLN A 167 -6.24 2.45 -17.77
N ALA A 168 -4.95 2.78 -17.76
CA ALA A 168 -4.41 3.90 -16.97
C ALA A 168 -4.97 5.24 -17.44
N ALA A 169 -5.02 5.46 -18.77
CA ALA A 169 -5.66 6.64 -19.35
C ALA A 169 -7.16 6.69 -19.04
N ALA A 170 -7.86 5.57 -19.27
CA ALA A 170 -9.29 5.47 -18.99
C ALA A 170 -9.62 5.72 -17.51
N PHE A 171 -8.81 5.20 -16.56
CA PHE A 171 -9.03 5.41 -15.13
C PHE A 171 -8.93 6.88 -14.74
N LYS A 172 -7.97 7.62 -15.32
CA LYS A 172 -7.79 9.06 -15.03
C LYS A 172 -9.00 9.87 -15.51
N ASP A 173 -9.48 9.57 -16.70
CA ASP A 173 -10.57 10.32 -17.36
C ASP A 173 -11.96 9.85 -16.94
N PHE A 174 -12.08 8.69 -16.28
CA PHE A 174 -13.36 8.12 -15.91
C PHE A 174 -14.11 9.00 -14.89
N ASP A 175 -15.35 9.37 -15.21
CA ASP A 175 -16.19 10.25 -14.38
C ASP A 175 -17.21 9.48 -13.50
N GLY A 176 -17.20 8.15 -13.58
CA GLY A 176 -18.12 7.29 -12.83
C GLY A 176 -17.53 6.73 -11.55
N ASP A 177 -18.30 5.83 -10.97
CA ASP A 177 -17.94 5.11 -9.74
C ASP A 177 -16.82 4.09 -9.99
N VAL A 178 -15.77 4.17 -9.18
CA VAL A 178 -14.70 3.17 -9.12
C VAL A 178 -14.94 2.28 -7.93
N MET A 179 -14.99 0.98 -8.16
CA MET A 179 -15.32 -0.05 -7.18
C MET A 179 -14.07 -0.87 -6.84
N LEU A 180 -13.76 -0.98 -5.55
CA LEU A 180 -12.76 -1.92 -5.02
C LEU A 180 -13.52 -3.07 -4.37
N GLY A 181 -13.15 -4.33 -4.67
CA GLY A 181 -13.87 -5.49 -4.21
C GLY A 181 -13.01 -6.67 -3.81
N ILE A 182 -13.57 -7.52 -2.94
CA ILE A 182 -13.08 -8.84 -2.56
C ILE A 182 -14.22 -9.82 -2.84
N ARG A 183 -13.96 -10.85 -3.70
CA ARG A 183 -14.96 -11.88 -4.08
C ARG A 183 -14.79 -13.18 -3.30
N HIS A 184 -14.03 -13.17 -2.23
CA HIS A 184 -13.83 -14.37 -1.42
C HIS A 184 -15.17 -14.81 -0.79
N GLU A 185 -15.49 -16.11 -0.83
CA GLU A 185 -16.79 -16.65 -0.36
C GLU A 185 -17.12 -16.26 1.09
N ASN A 186 -16.10 -16.23 1.95
CA ASN A 186 -16.23 -15.85 3.37
C ASN A 186 -16.04 -14.35 3.65
N TYR A 187 -15.77 -13.54 2.60
CA TYR A 187 -15.59 -12.09 2.72
C TYR A 187 -16.01 -11.33 1.44
N PRO A 188 -17.25 -11.52 0.94
CA PRO A 188 -17.72 -10.88 -0.29
C PRO A 188 -18.11 -9.42 -0.03
N HIS A 189 -17.17 -8.51 -0.12
CA HIS A 189 -17.40 -7.08 0.13
C HIS A 189 -16.91 -6.22 -1.04
N MET A 190 -17.61 -5.11 -1.27
CA MET A 190 -17.24 -4.08 -2.23
C MET A 190 -17.42 -2.70 -1.61
N THR A 191 -16.62 -1.73 -2.06
CA THR A 191 -16.72 -0.33 -1.66
C THR A 191 -16.43 0.57 -2.84
N LEU A 192 -17.02 1.76 -2.86
CA LEU A 192 -16.73 2.78 -3.85
C LEU A 192 -15.57 3.64 -3.36
N LEU A 193 -14.66 3.98 -4.26
CA LEU A 193 -13.62 4.96 -3.96
C LEU A 193 -14.25 6.35 -3.85
N SER A 194 -13.82 7.13 -2.86
CA SER A 194 -14.17 8.55 -2.82
C SER A 194 -13.52 9.30 -3.99
N ALA A 195 -14.08 10.45 -4.37
CA ALA A 195 -13.52 11.29 -5.42
C ALA A 195 -12.06 11.69 -5.10
N ASP A 196 -11.76 12.01 -3.84
CA ASP A 196 -10.39 12.33 -3.39
C ASP A 196 -9.44 11.14 -3.53
N THR A 197 -9.89 9.93 -3.16
CA THR A 197 -9.11 8.71 -3.31
C THR A 197 -8.85 8.41 -4.79
N LYS A 198 -9.90 8.45 -5.63
CA LYS A 198 -9.77 8.23 -7.07
C LYS A 198 -8.76 9.20 -7.70
N ALA A 199 -8.90 10.50 -7.41
CA ALA A 199 -7.99 11.53 -7.94
C ALA A 199 -6.54 11.30 -7.45
N THR A 200 -6.37 10.92 -6.18
CA THR A 200 -5.06 10.62 -5.60
C THR A 200 -4.42 9.42 -6.29
N LEU A 201 -5.16 8.33 -6.51
CA LEU A 201 -4.64 7.13 -7.16
C LEU A 201 -4.41 7.35 -8.66
N GLY A 202 -5.32 8.07 -9.34
CA GLY A 202 -5.14 8.42 -10.75
C GLY A 202 -3.88 9.22 -11.04
N ALA A 203 -3.42 10.00 -10.07
CA ALA A 203 -2.19 10.77 -10.21
C ALA A 203 -0.89 9.93 -10.04
N ASP A 204 -0.98 8.69 -9.57
CA ASP A 204 0.16 7.76 -9.54
C ASP A 204 0.36 7.05 -10.88
N LEU A 205 -0.67 7.03 -11.73
CA LEU A 205 -0.61 6.47 -13.08
C LEU A 205 -0.06 7.55 -14.05
N VAL A 206 1.00 7.27 -14.77
CA VAL A 206 1.68 8.22 -15.70
C VAL A 206 1.66 7.73 -17.13
#